data_a89044fabd8afd35dc9b5f80ff9b85d2
#
_entry.id   a89044fabd8afd35dc9b5f80ff9b85d2
#
_cell.length_a   1.000
_cell.length_b   1.000
_cell.length_c   1.000
_cell.angle_alpha   90.00
_cell.angle_beta   90.00
_cell.angle_gamma   90.00
#
_symmetry.space_group_name_H-M   'P 1'
#
loop_
_entity.id
_entity.type
_entity.pdbx_description
1 polymer ?
#
loop_
_entity_poly.entity_id
_entity_poly.type
_entity_poly.pdbx_seq_one_letter_code
_entity_poly.pdbx_strand_id
1 'polypeptide(L)'
;IMPSLVGSEMCIRDRIKEGFDKDIDELKSIMNDGAGIIASIENEQRELTGIPKLKVGYNKVFGYYIEVTNSYKDLVPETYIRKQTLTNCERYITQELKDLEGKIIGAKERCIALEYQMLCKIRESISNEVKRLQKTARALATLDVLASLSEVAVNNNYVCPQITNDGTINIKDGRHPVVEALLEDTPFVPNDAKLDLDENRCEIITGPNMAGKSTYMRQTALIVLMAQTGSFVPADSANICIVDRICLLYTSPS
;
A
#
# COMPACT_ATOMS: atom_id res chain seq x y z
N ILE A 1 5.08 0.24 8.48
CA ILE A 1 4.10 -0.77 8.03
C ILE A 1 2.86 0.00 7.60
N MET A 2 2.70 0.20 6.32
CA MET A 2 1.45 0.76 5.77
C MET A 2 0.31 -0.22 6.07
N PRO A 3 -0.80 0.24 6.66
CA PRO A 3 -1.97 -0.61 6.75
C PRO A 3 -2.46 -0.91 5.33
N SER A 4 -2.74 -2.17 5.12
CA SER A 4 -3.26 -2.79 3.91
C SER A 4 -4.37 -1.93 3.25
N LEU A 5 -4.11 -1.46 2.04
CA LEU A 5 -5.08 -0.86 1.13
C LEU A 5 -6.03 -1.92 0.51
N VAL A 6 -6.19 -3.05 1.16
CA VAL A 6 -7.12 -4.11 0.74
C VAL A 6 -8.35 -4.02 1.60
N GLY A 7 -9.46 -3.62 0.98
CA GLY A 7 -10.79 -3.87 1.53
C GLY A 7 -11.62 -2.69 1.93
N SER A 8 -11.98 -1.85 0.97
CA SER A 8 -13.36 -1.36 0.96
C SER A 8 -13.84 -1.36 -0.49
N GLU A 9 -14.96 -2.02 -0.73
CA GLU A 9 -15.69 -1.96 -2.01
C GLU A 9 -16.01 -0.51 -2.44
N MET A 10 -15.88 0.43 -1.53
CA MET A 10 -16.07 1.86 -1.74
C MET A 10 -15.01 2.47 -2.67
N CYS A 11 -13.76 1.94 -2.69
CA CYS A 11 -12.69 2.45 -3.55
C CYS A 11 -12.84 2.06 -5.03
N ILE A 12 -13.78 1.15 -5.36
CA ILE A 12 -13.98 0.67 -6.74
C ILE A 12 -15.06 1.47 -7.47
N ARG A 13 -15.96 2.18 -6.76
CA ARG A 13 -17.10 2.88 -7.37
C ARG A 13 -16.79 4.30 -7.85
N ASP A 14 -15.84 5.01 -7.22
CA ASP A 14 -15.47 6.38 -7.58
C ASP A 14 -13.99 6.45 -8.00
N ARG A 15 -13.70 5.93 -9.19
CA ARG A 15 -12.34 5.92 -9.74
C ARG A 15 -11.86 7.31 -10.16
N ILE A 16 -12.76 8.16 -10.64
CA ILE A 16 -12.46 9.53 -11.08
C ILE A 16 -13.20 10.50 -10.16
N LYS A 17 -12.43 11.44 -9.57
CA LYS A 17 -12.95 12.48 -8.70
C LYS A 17 -13.89 13.40 -9.47
N GLU A 18 -14.99 13.81 -8.84
CA GLU A 18 -15.92 14.81 -9.34
C GLU A 18 -15.20 16.13 -9.68
N GLY A 19 -15.55 16.74 -10.80
CA GLY A 19 -14.91 17.94 -11.32
C GLY A 19 -13.65 17.69 -12.16
N PHE A 20 -13.24 16.43 -12.36
CA PHE A 20 -12.08 16.11 -13.19
C PHE A 20 -12.41 16.05 -14.68
N ASP A 21 -13.57 15.52 -15.05
CA ASP A 21 -14.04 15.41 -16.43
C ASP A 21 -15.56 15.62 -16.49
N LYS A 22 -15.99 16.59 -17.30
CA LYS A 22 -17.40 16.99 -17.41
C LYS A 22 -18.29 15.89 -17.97
N ASP A 23 -17.80 15.13 -18.94
CA ASP A 23 -18.59 14.07 -19.58
C ASP A 23 -18.87 12.91 -18.60
N ILE A 24 -17.88 12.59 -17.74
CA ILE A 24 -18.04 11.59 -16.69
C ILE A 24 -19.01 12.09 -15.61
N ASP A 25 -18.90 13.35 -15.22
CA ASP A 25 -19.78 13.95 -14.21
C ASP A 25 -21.23 13.99 -14.68
N GLU A 26 -21.48 14.34 -15.95
CA GLU A 26 -22.81 14.28 -16.55
C GLU A 26 -23.38 12.87 -16.58
N LEU A 27 -22.59 11.87 -16.96
CA LEU A 27 -23.02 10.48 -16.97
C LEU A 27 -23.30 9.96 -15.55
N LYS A 28 -22.50 10.36 -14.56
CA LYS A 28 -22.73 10.04 -13.14
C LYS A 28 -24.02 10.69 -12.61
N SER A 29 -24.31 11.94 -13.02
CA SER A 29 -25.55 12.62 -12.69
C SER A 29 -26.76 11.86 -13.23
N ILE A 30 -26.75 11.48 -14.51
CA ILE A 30 -27.82 10.67 -15.13
C ILE A 30 -28.04 9.35 -14.38
N MET A 31 -26.97 8.71 -13.94
CA MET A 31 -27.05 7.45 -13.17
C MET A 31 -27.62 7.65 -11.76
N ASN A 32 -27.29 8.76 -11.10
CA ASN A 32 -27.78 9.08 -9.75
C ASN A 32 -29.22 9.60 -9.78
N ASP A 33 -29.56 10.44 -10.75
CA ASP A 33 -30.91 10.97 -10.95
C ASP A 33 -31.89 9.88 -11.42
N GLY A 34 -31.39 8.78 -11.97
CA GLY A 34 -32.20 7.63 -12.36
C GLY A 34 -33.11 7.11 -11.25
N ALA A 35 -32.68 7.11 -10.00
CA ALA A 35 -33.50 6.73 -8.85
C ALA A 35 -34.62 7.75 -8.58
N GLY A 36 -34.34 9.03 -8.72
CA GLY A 36 -35.33 10.11 -8.59
C GLY A 36 -36.36 10.08 -9.73
N ILE A 37 -35.93 9.84 -10.96
CA ILE A 37 -36.82 9.72 -12.13
C ILE A 37 -37.74 8.50 -11.97
N ILE A 38 -37.23 7.37 -11.48
CA ILE A 38 -38.04 6.17 -11.21
C ILE A 38 -39.12 6.46 -10.16
N ALA A 39 -38.77 7.18 -9.09
CA ALA A 39 -39.74 7.57 -8.05
C ALA A 39 -40.79 8.55 -8.60
N SER A 40 -40.42 9.46 -9.51
CA SER A 40 -41.40 10.36 -10.15
C SER A 40 -42.34 9.59 -11.09
N ILE A 41 -41.83 8.66 -11.90
CA ILE A 41 -42.65 7.77 -12.73
C ILE A 41 -43.60 6.93 -11.87
N GLU A 42 -43.13 6.38 -10.74
CA GLU A 42 -43.99 5.62 -9.83
C GLU A 42 -45.16 6.46 -9.32
N ASN A 43 -44.93 7.72 -8.92
CA ASN A 43 -45.97 8.63 -8.45
C ASN A 43 -46.92 9.03 -9.59
N GLU A 44 -46.41 9.37 -10.77
CA GLU A 44 -47.21 9.71 -11.93
C GLU A 44 -48.12 8.56 -12.37
N GLN A 45 -47.58 7.35 -12.42
CA GLN A 45 -48.35 6.16 -12.77
C GLN A 45 -49.38 5.80 -11.70
N ARG A 46 -49.13 6.09 -10.41
CA ARG A 46 -50.15 5.97 -9.34
C ARG A 46 -51.30 6.96 -9.53
N GLU A 47 -51.01 8.20 -9.89
CA GLU A 47 -52.01 9.21 -10.14
C GLU A 47 -52.84 8.90 -11.38
N LEU A 48 -52.21 8.49 -12.49
CA LEU A 48 -52.87 8.14 -13.72
C LEU A 48 -53.79 6.92 -13.61
N THR A 49 -53.36 5.89 -12.88
CA THR A 49 -54.08 4.61 -12.78
C THR A 49 -55.03 4.56 -11.60
N GLY A 50 -54.86 5.44 -10.58
CA GLY A 50 -55.59 5.38 -9.35
C GLY A 50 -55.24 4.18 -8.45
N ILE A 51 -54.13 3.50 -8.71
CA ILE A 51 -53.69 2.31 -7.99
C ILE A 51 -52.75 2.69 -6.83
N PRO A 52 -53.19 2.70 -5.56
CA PRO A 52 -52.38 3.23 -4.44
C PRO A 52 -51.13 2.39 -4.11
N LYS A 53 -51.16 1.10 -4.45
CA LYS A 53 -50.11 0.14 -4.13
C LYS A 53 -49.23 -0.22 -5.33
N LEU A 54 -49.26 0.58 -6.38
CA LEU A 54 -48.35 0.43 -7.53
C LEU A 54 -46.91 0.69 -7.09
N LYS A 55 -46.00 -0.17 -7.49
CA LYS A 55 -44.57 -0.03 -7.23
C LYS A 55 -43.77 -0.26 -8.48
N VAL A 56 -42.69 0.51 -8.66
CA VAL A 56 -41.69 0.26 -9.70
C VAL A 56 -40.53 -0.52 -9.10
N GLY A 57 -40.17 -1.65 -9.70
CA GLY A 57 -39.08 -2.52 -9.29
C GLY A 57 -38.12 -2.82 -10.43
N TYR A 58 -36.98 -3.43 -10.10
CA TYR A 58 -35.99 -3.85 -11.07
C TYR A 58 -35.73 -5.35 -10.98
N ASN A 59 -35.65 -6.02 -12.13
CA ASN A 59 -35.28 -7.42 -12.23
C ASN A 59 -34.16 -7.59 -13.25
N LYS A 60 -33.15 -8.39 -12.94
CA LYS A 60 -31.97 -8.63 -13.80
C LYS A 60 -32.32 -9.24 -15.16
N VAL A 61 -33.47 -9.94 -15.29
CA VAL A 61 -33.87 -10.68 -16.49
C VAL A 61 -34.62 -9.81 -17.50
N PHE A 62 -35.50 -8.92 -17.01
CA PHE A 62 -36.37 -8.12 -17.88
C PHE A 62 -36.42 -6.62 -17.54
N GLY A 63 -35.52 -6.16 -16.68
CA GLY A 63 -35.30 -4.75 -16.39
C GLY A 63 -36.29 -4.15 -15.39
N TYR A 64 -36.61 -2.87 -15.57
CA TYR A 64 -37.60 -2.17 -14.75
C TYR A 64 -39.01 -2.64 -15.08
N TYR A 65 -39.83 -2.80 -14.04
CA TYR A 65 -41.23 -3.21 -14.14
C TYR A 65 -42.13 -2.49 -13.15
N ILE A 66 -43.39 -2.40 -13.49
CA ILE A 66 -44.46 -1.94 -12.59
C ILE A 66 -45.13 -3.17 -11.98
N GLU A 67 -45.19 -3.22 -10.66
CA GLU A 67 -45.86 -4.29 -9.92
C GLU A 67 -47.24 -3.80 -9.44
N VAL A 68 -48.30 -4.52 -9.82
CA VAL A 68 -49.67 -4.26 -9.45
C VAL A 68 -50.23 -5.49 -8.74
N THR A 69 -50.83 -5.30 -7.55
CA THR A 69 -51.48 -6.38 -6.81
C THR A 69 -52.73 -6.84 -7.52
N ASN A 70 -53.07 -8.12 -7.42
CA ASN A 70 -54.21 -8.74 -8.13
C ASN A 70 -55.54 -8.05 -7.84
N SER A 71 -55.70 -7.37 -6.70
CA SER A 71 -56.88 -6.61 -6.34
C SER A 71 -57.18 -5.38 -7.21
N TYR A 72 -56.18 -4.92 -7.97
CA TYR A 72 -56.28 -3.70 -8.81
C TYR A 72 -55.99 -3.97 -10.29
N LYS A 73 -55.99 -5.24 -10.72
CA LYS A 73 -55.66 -5.56 -12.10
C LYS A 73 -56.65 -5.06 -13.14
N ASP A 74 -57.91 -4.85 -12.75
CA ASP A 74 -58.95 -4.32 -13.63
C ASP A 74 -58.78 -2.80 -13.89
N LEU A 75 -57.92 -2.12 -13.12
CA LEU A 75 -57.58 -0.70 -13.32
C LEU A 75 -56.30 -0.50 -14.15
N VAL A 76 -55.69 -1.57 -14.62
CA VAL A 76 -54.45 -1.49 -15.40
C VAL A 76 -54.77 -1.05 -16.83
N PRO A 77 -54.12 0.02 -17.35
CA PRO A 77 -54.33 0.49 -18.71
C PRO A 77 -53.93 -0.55 -19.76
N GLU A 78 -54.58 -0.57 -20.93
CA GLU A 78 -54.23 -1.45 -22.04
C GLU A 78 -52.84 -1.21 -22.61
N THR A 79 -52.25 -0.04 -22.36
CA THR A 79 -50.90 0.32 -22.75
C THR A 79 -49.80 -0.43 -21.98
N TYR A 80 -50.14 -1.10 -20.86
CA TYR A 80 -49.21 -1.87 -20.06
C TYR A 80 -49.04 -3.25 -20.67
N ILE A 81 -47.79 -3.63 -20.91
CA ILE A 81 -47.43 -4.94 -21.46
C ILE A 81 -47.14 -5.88 -20.30
N ARG A 82 -48.01 -6.87 -20.09
CA ARG A 82 -47.80 -7.88 -19.03
C ARG A 82 -46.59 -8.76 -19.35
N LYS A 83 -45.68 -8.91 -18.39
CA LYS A 83 -44.45 -9.73 -18.49
C LYS A 83 -44.46 -10.95 -17.58
N GLN A 84 -45.00 -10.82 -16.39
CA GLN A 84 -44.98 -11.92 -15.42
C GLN A 84 -46.23 -11.87 -14.54
N THR A 85 -46.82 -13.04 -14.29
CA THR A 85 -47.89 -13.24 -13.31
C THR A 85 -47.33 -13.99 -12.11
N LEU A 86 -47.51 -13.43 -10.92
CA LEU A 86 -47.15 -14.00 -9.63
C LEU A 86 -48.42 -14.34 -8.83
N THR A 87 -48.29 -15.06 -7.74
CA THR A 87 -49.42 -15.49 -6.92
C THR A 87 -50.26 -14.32 -6.42
N ASN A 88 -49.64 -13.19 -6.05
CA ASN A 88 -50.30 -12.04 -5.41
C ASN A 88 -50.24 -10.75 -6.23
N CYS A 89 -49.52 -10.71 -7.34
CA CYS A 89 -49.35 -9.53 -8.19
C CYS A 89 -49.05 -9.89 -9.62
N GLU A 90 -49.21 -8.92 -10.51
CA GLU A 90 -48.77 -9.00 -11.89
C GLU A 90 -47.71 -7.90 -12.16
N ARG A 91 -46.79 -8.20 -13.08
CA ARG A 91 -45.69 -7.30 -13.47
C ARG A 91 -45.85 -6.86 -14.91
N TYR A 92 -45.77 -5.56 -15.09
CA TYR A 92 -45.98 -4.90 -16.36
C TYR A 92 -44.77 -4.07 -16.75
N ILE A 93 -44.65 -3.79 -18.04
CA ILE A 93 -43.63 -2.90 -18.60
C ILE A 93 -44.35 -1.85 -19.44
N THR A 94 -43.90 -0.58 -19.35
CA THR A 94 -44.28 0.51 -20.23
C THR A 94 -43.14 0.89 -21.14
N GLN A 95 -43.46 1.58 -22.25
CA GLN A 95 -42.44 2.06 -23.18
C GLN A 95 -41.51 3.08 -22.52
N GLU A 96 -42.06 3.95 -21.66
CA GLU A 96 -41.27 4.93 -20.89
C GLU A 96 -40.21 4.29 -20.02
N LEU A 97 -40.57 3.21 -19.28
CA LEU A 97 -39.60 2.48 -18.46
C LEU A 97 -38.50 1.84 -19.29
N LYS A 98 -38.80 1.33 -20.47
CA LYS A 98 -37.78 0.80 -21.38
C LYS A 98 -36.84 1.87 -21.92
N ASP A 99 -37.35 3.03 -22.27
CA ASP A 99 -36.56 4.14 -22.80
C ASP A 99 -35.62 4.70 -21.68
N LEU A 100 -36.13 4.79 -20.46
CA LEU A 100 -35.34 5.17 -19.29
C LEU A 100 -34.24 4.14 -18.98
N GLU A 101 -34.58 2.85 -19.00
CA GLU A 101 -33.63 1.77 -18.80
C GLU A 101 -32.48 1.85 -19.83
N GLY A 102 -32.83 2.05 -21.10
CA GLY A 102 -31.83 2.22 -22.17
C GLY A 102 -30.90 3.40 -21.92
N LYS A 103 -31.40 4.52 -21.42
CA LYS A 103 -30.61 5.69 -21.06
C LYS A 103 -29.68 5.43 -19.87
N ILE A 104 -30.16 4.79 -18.81
CA ILE A 104 -29.37 4.50 -17.59
C ILE A 104 -28.28 3.47 -17.89
N ILE A 105 -28.61 2.37 -18.58
CA ILE A 105 -27.64 1.34 -18.96
C ILE A 105 -26.59 1.92 -19.91
N GLY A 106 -27.02 2.66 -20.92
CA GLY A 106 -26.12 3.31 -21.86
C GLY A 106 -25.18 4.33 -21.19
N ALA A 107 -25.68 5.11 -20.25
CA ALA A 107 -24.87 6.04 -19.46
C ALA A 107 -23.80 5.29 -18.62
N LYS A 108 -24.19 4.18 -18.00
CA LYS A 108 -23.27 3.35 -17.20
C LYS A 108 -22.13 2.75 -18.05
N GLU A 109 -22.46 2.17 -19.18
CA GLU A 109 -21.47 1.59 -20.10
C GLU A 109 -20.51 2.65 -20.65
N ARG A 110 -21.02 3.81 -21.04
CA ARG A 110 -20.21 4.94 -21.50
C ARG A 110 -19.31 5.50 -20.39
N CYS A 111 -19.83 5.62 -19.18
CA CYS A 111 -19.04 6.06 -18.01
C CYS A 111 -17.85 5.12 -17.77
N ILE A 112 -18.08 3.81 -17.73
CA ILE A 112 -17.03 2.80 -17.54
C ILE A 112 -15.99 2.88 -18.67
N ALA A 113 -16.42 3.03 -19.91
CA ALA A 113 -15.52 3.14 -21.06
C ALA A 113 -14.63 4.40 -20.98
N LEU A 114 -15.20 5.55 -20.61
CA LEU A 114 -14.46 6.80 -20.43
C LEU A 114 -13.49 6.74 -19.26
N GLU A 115 -13.91 6.21 -18.11
CA GLU A 115 -13.02 6.00 -16.95
C GLU A 115 -11.82 5.11 -17.31
N TYR A 116 -12.04 4.05 -18.09
CA TYR A 116 -10.96 3.18 -18.55
C TYR A 116 -10.01 3.89 -19.51
N GLN A 117 -10.53 4.68 -20.45
CA GLN A 117 -9.71 5.47 -21.37
C GLN A 117 -8.84 6.49 -20.61
N MET A 118 -9.41 7.15 -19.60
CA MET A 118 -8.65 8.08 -18.75
C MET A 118 -7.55 7.36 -17.97
N LEU A 119 -7.85 6.21 -17.38
CA LEU A 119 -6.85 5.40 -16.69
C LEU A 119 -5.68 5.04 -17.62
N CYS A 120 -5.99 4.68 -18.87
CA CYS A 120 -4.97 4.39 -19.88
C CYS A 120 -4.09 5.61 -20.19
N LYS A 121 -4.68 6.79 -20.36
CA LYS A 121 -3.95 8.05 -20.60
C LYS A 121 -3.04 8.42 -19.42
N ILE A 122 -3.53 8.30 -18.18
CA ILE A 122 -2.74 8.56 -16.97
C ILE A 122 -1.57 7.57 -16.90
N ARG A 123 -1.83 6.29 -17.13
CA ARG A 123 -0.78 5.24 -17.13
C ARG A 123 0.30 5.53 -18.16
N GLU A 124 -0.07 5.96 -19.35
CA GLU A 124 0.85 6.32 -20.42
C GLU A 124 1.68 7.55 -20.05
N SER A 125 1.05 8.57 -19.49
CA SER A 125 1.74 9.77 -19.00
C SER A 125 2.76 9.43 -17.93
N ILE A 126 2.41 8.59 -16.94
CA ILE A 126 3.34 8.13 -15.90
C ILE A 126 4.46 7.29 -16.53
N SER A 127 4.14 6.41 -17.48
CA SER A 127 5.12 5.55 -18.17
C SER A 127 6.21 6.37 -18.86
N ASN A 128 5.85 7.49 -19.46
CA ASN A 128 6.79 8.39 -20.12
C ASN A 128 7.77 9.07 -19.13
N GLU A 129 7.35 9.24 -17.89
CA GLU A 129 8.14 9.89 -16.83
C GLU A 129 8.86 8.89 -15.89
N VAL A 130 8.71 7.58 -16.10
CA VAL A 130 9.25 6.54 -15.19
C VAL A 130 10.74 6.72 -14.91
N LYS A 131 11.55 7.01 -15.94
CA LYS A 131 13.00 7.20 -15.74
C LYS A 131 13.32 8.36 -14.81
N ARG A 132 12.58 9.48 -14.93
CA ARG A 132 12.72 10.66 -14.06
C ARG A 132 12.28 10.35 -12.63
N LEU A 133 11.14 9.69 -12.48
CA LEU A 133 10.63 9.25 -11.18
C LEU A 133 11.61 8.31 -10.48
N GLN A 134 12.14 7.32 -11.18
CA GLN A 134 13.13 6.38 -10.63
C GLN A 134 14.43 7.08 -10.22
N LYS A 135 14.93 8.05 -11.02
CA LYS A 135 16.11 8.83 -10.67
C LYS A 135 15.89 9.63 -9.39
N THR A 136 14.73 10.31 -9.28
CA THR A 136 14.37 11.09 -8.10
C THR A 136 14.22 10.18 -6.87
N ALA A 137 13.54 9.04 -7.01
CA ALA A 137 13.38 8.07 -5.93
C ALA A 137 14.72 7.54 -5.41
N ARG A 138 15.67 7.24 -6.30
CA ARG A 138 17.03 6.82 -5.91
C ARG A 138 17.78 7.91 -5.17
N ALA A 139 17.69 9.16 -5.62
CA ALA A 139 18.34 10.29 -4.95
C ALA A 139 17.76 10.51 -3.54
N LEU A 140 16.44 10.45 -3.40
CA LEU A 140 15.78 10.54 -2.10
C LEU A 140 16.17 9.39 -1.17
N ALA A 141 16.19 8.14 -1.68
CA ALA A 141 16.60 6.99 -0.89
C ALA A 141 18.04 7.11 -0.41
N THR A 142 18.95 7.63 -1.26
CA THR A 142 20.34 7.89 -0.85
C THR A 142 20.42 8.94 0.25
N LEU A 143 19.70 10.03 0.12
CA LEU A 143 19.65 11.08 1.16
C LEU A 143 19.08 10.57 2.48
N ASP A 144 18.02 9.76 2.43
CA ASP A 144 17.39 9.17 3.60
C ASP A 144 18.35 8.24 4.35
N VAL A 145 19.08 7.38 3.64
CA VAL A 145 20.11 6.51 4.23
C VAL A 145 21.23 7.32 4.86
N LEU A 146 21.75 8.33 4.17
CA LEU A 146 22.84 9.17 4.70
C LEU A 146 22.39 9.98 5.92
N ALA A 147 21.17 10.51 5.91
CA ALA A 147 20.61 11.24 7.05
C ALA A 147 20.47 10.31 8.26
N SER A 148 19.89 9.12 8.08
CA SER A 148 19.71 8.14 9.15
C SER A 148 21.04 7.67 9.75
N LEU A 149 22.04 7.38 8.91
CA LEU A 149 23.38 6.98 9.38
C LEU A 149 24.08 8.15 10.13
N SER A 150 23.92 9.38 9.66
CA SER A 150 24.48 10.57 10.30
C SER A 150 23.86 10.82 11.67
N GLU A 151 22.53 10.70 11.78
CA GLU A 151 21.82 10.86 13.05
C GLU A 151 22.27 9.83 14.09
N VAL A 152 22.36 8.57 13.67
CA VAL A 152 22.86 7.49 14.55
C VAL A 152 24.30 7.76 14.97
N ALA A 153 25.16 8.20 14.06
CA ALA A 153 26.56 8.48 14.35
C ALA A 153 26.74 9.60 15.35
N VAL A 154 25.98 10.69 15.20
CA VAL A 154 26.03 11.84 16.13
C VAL A 154 25.49 11.48 17.50
N ASN A 155 24.33 10.82 17.56
CA ASN A 155 23.68 10.47 18.82
C ASN A 155 24.48 9.45 19.67
N ASN A 156 25.26 8.57 19.01
CA ASN A 156 26.02 7.52 19.68
C ASN A 156 27.54 7.74 19.69
N ASN A 157 28.01 8.92 19.29
CA ASN A 157 29.43 9.25 19.22
C ASN A 157 30.24 8.22 18.41
N TYR A 158 29.75 7.88 17.21
CA TYR A 158 30.47 7.01 16.30
C TYR A 158 31.49 7.80 15.48
N VAL A 159 32.61 7.15 15.13
CA VAL A 159 33.69 7.78 14.35
C VAL A 159 33.74 7.26 12.91
N CYS A 160 34.28 8.07 12.01
CA CYS A 160 34.52 7.68 10.63
C CYS A 160 35.69 6.69 10.55
N PRO A 161 35.48 5.43 10.13
CA PRO A 161 36.58 4.48 9.99
C PRO A 161 37.43 4.81 8.77
N GLN A 162 38.73 4.50 8.82
CA GLN A 162 39.59 4.47 7.67
C GLN A 162 39.51 3.10 6.99
N ILE A 163 39.17 3.07 5.71
CA ILE A 163 39.08 1.83 4.96
C ILE A 163 40.38 1.64 4.17
N THR A 164 41.01 0.50 4.37
CA THR A 164 42.31 0.18 3.76
C THR A 164 42.28 -1.15 3.01
N ASN A 165 43.34 -1.45 2.27
CA ASN A 165 43.57 -2.75 1.59
C ASN A 165 44.85 -3.44 2.08
N ASP A 166 45.35 -3.03 3.25
CA ASP A 166 46.61 -3.52 3.79
C ASP A 166 46.49 -4.81 4.62
N GLY A 167 45.29 -5.36 4.74
CA GLY A 167 45.03 -6.56 5.52
C GLY A 167 44.97 -6.34 7.03
N THR A 168 44.90 -5.08 7.48
CA THR A 168 44.92 -4.75 8.91
C THR A 168 43.53 -4.39 9.40
N ILE A 169 43.15 -4.91 10.55
CA ILE A 169 42.00 -4.47 11.35
C ILE A 169 42.56 -3.95 12.68
N ASN A 170 42.42 -2.65 12.92
CA ASN A 170 42.88 -2.02 14.14
C ASN A 170 41.76 -1.12 14.67
N ILE A 171 41.10 -1.57 15.71
CA ILE A 171 39.99 -0.90 16.37
C ILE A 171 40.44 -0.51 17.78
N LYS A 172 40.33 0.75 18.10
CA LYS A 172 40.65 1.28 19.43
C LYS A 172 39.36 1.68 20.15
N ASP A 173 39.26 1.25 21.41
CA ASP A 173 38.10 1.52 22.27
C ASP A 173 36.76 1.17 21.57
N GLY A 174 36.73 0.02 20.89
CA GLY A 174 35.54 -0.49 20.22
C GLY A 174 34.42 -0.80 21.21
N ARG A 175 33.17 -0.51 20.84
CA ARG A 175 31.97 -0.75 21.63
C ARG A 175 30.99 -1.63 20.86
N HIS A 176 30.20 -2.41 21.56
CA HIS A 176 29.20 -3.27 20.91
C HIS A 176 27.90 -2.46 20.67
N PRO A 177 27.52 -2.13 19.43
CA PRO A 177 26.45 -1.16 19.16
C PRO A 177 25.10 -1.57 19.77
N VAL A 178 24.78 -2.87 19.77
CA VAL A 178 23.50 -3.36 20.29
C VAL A 178 23.53 -3.46 21.82
N VAL A 179 24.63 -3.96 22.39
CA VAL A 179 24.72 -4.08 23.86
C VAL A 179 24.76 -2.71 24.51
N GLU A 180 25.55 -1.77 23.97
CA GLU A 180 25.61 -0.39 24.44
C GLU A 180 24.24 0.28 24.43
N ALA A 181 23.45 0.09 23.37
CA ALA A 181 22.10 0.65 23.27
C ALA A 181 21.06 0.04 24.24
N LEU A 182 21.35 -1.14 24.81
CA LEU A 182 20.48 -1.82 25.77
C LEU A 182 20.89 -1.60 27.24
N LEU A 183 22.05 -0.99 27.47
CA LEU A 183 22.52 -0.65 28.83
C LEU A 183 21.92 0.69 29.24
N GLU A 184 21.10 0.68 30.31
CA GLU A 184 20.44 1.90 30.82
C GLU A 184 21.30 2.62 31.89
N ASP A 185 21.91 1.88 32.81
CA ASP A 185 22.54 2.45 34.00
C ASP A 185 24.07 2.30 34.05
N THR A 186 24.67 1.48 33.19
CA THR A 186 26.10 1.21 33.20
C THR A 186 26.72 1.45 31.84
N PRO A 187 27.86 2.18 31.76
CA PRO A 187 28.55 2.37 30.51
C PRO A 187 29.12 1.03 29.99
N PHE A 188 29.11 0.85 28.68
CA PHE A 188 29.80 -0.26 28.03
C PHE A 188 31.32 -0.08 28.21
N VAL A 189 32.02 -1.15 28.59
CA VAL A 189 33.49 -1.14 28.70
C VAL A 189 34.08 -1.36 27.30
N PRO A 190 34.79 -0.38 26.73
CA PRO A 190 35.37 -0.51 25.39
C PRO A 190 36.49 -1.55 25.33
N ASN A 191 36.76 -2.09 24.15
CA ASN A 191 37.79 -3.08 23.93
C ASN A 191 38.55 -2.78 22.61
N ASP A 192 39.86 -2.96 22.64
CA ASP A 192 40.73 -2.90 21.46
C ASP A 192 40.70 -4.23 20.71
N ALA A 193 40.84 -4.15 19.37
CA ALA A 193 41.04 -5.34 18.53
C ALA A 193 42.09 -5.04 17.47
N LYS A 194 43.12 -5.90 17.36
CA LYS A 194 44.19 -5.76 16.38
C LYS A 194 44.44 -7.09 15.68
N LEU A 195 44.15 -7.13 14.40
CA LEU A 195 44.44 -8.27 13.51
C LEU A 195 45.21 -7.78 12.31
N ASP A 196 46.22 -8.53 11.88
CA ASP A 196 47.04 -8.25 10.70
C ASP A 196 47.41 -9.55 9.98
N LEU A 197 48.09 -9.42 8.84
CA LEU A 197 48.53 -10.58 8.06
C LEU A 197 49.88 -11.16 8.49
N ASP A 198 50.55 -10.52 9.46
CA ASP A 198 51.88 -10.88 9.87
C ASP A 198 51.92 -11.50 11.29
N GLU A 199 51.94 -10.67 12.31
CA GLU A 199 52.15 -11.10 13.69
C GLU A 199 50.84 -11.46 14.43
N ASN A 200 49.73 -10.81 14.07
CA ASN A 200 48.45 -10.95 14.73
C ASN A 200 47.37 -11.59 13.87
N ARG A 201 47.69 -12.69 13.19
CA ARG A 201 46.76 -13.38 12.28
C ARG A 201 45.60 -14.07 13.00
N CYS A 202 45.77 -14.37 14.26
CA CYS A 202 44.82 -15.11 15.05
C CYS A 202 44.88 -14.63 16.51
N GLU A 203 43.72 -14.35 17.08
CA GLU A 203 43.58 -13.98 18.46
C GLU A 203 42.88 -15.11 19.23
N ILE A 204 43.51 -15.57 20.33
CA ILE A 204 42.93 -16.59 21.24
C ILE A 204 42.31 -15.91 22.43
N ILE A 205 40.99 -15.93 22.50
CA ILE A 205 40.23 -15.30 23.58
C ILE A 205 39.83 -16.35 24.61
N THR A 206 40.35 -16.23 25.82
CA THR A 206 40.08 -17.12 26.93
C THR A 206 39.39 -16.39 28.09
N GLY A 207 38.72 -17.12 28.94
CA GLY A 207 38.06 -16.57 30.13
C GLY A 207 36.85 -17.41 30.59
N PRO A 208 36.27 -17.11 31.74
CA PRO A 208 35.11 -17.83 32.27
C PRO A 208 33.88 -17.66 31.40
N ASN A 209 32.86 -18.50 31.59
CA ASN A 209 31.57 -18.33 30.93
C ASN A 209 30.91 -17.01 31.39
N MET A 210 30.19 -16.36 30.49
CA MET A 210 29.57 -15.03 30.69
C MET A 210 30.55 -13.85 30.88
N ALA A 211 31.85 -14.03 30.65
CA ALA A 211 32.84 -12.94 30.71
C ALA A 211 32.92 -12.04 29.48
N GLY A 212 31.94 -12.09 28.58
CA GLY A 212 31.88 -11.20 27.40
C GLY A 212 32.66 -11.66 26.17
N LYS A 213 33.26 -12.87 26.16
CA LYS A 213 34.01 -13.39 24.99
C LYS A 213 33.21 -13.31 23.66
N SER A 214 31.98 -13.81 23.68
CA SER A 214 31.12 -13.79 22.52
C SER A 214 30.67 -12.37 22.13
N THR A 215 30.55 -11.47 23.10
CA THR A 215 30.25 -10.07 22.89
C THR A 215 31.39 -9.37 22.18
N TYR A 216 32.63 -9.63 22.58
CA TYR A 216 33.85 -9.09 21.96
C TYR A 216 33.99 -9.54 20.49
N MET A 217 33.79 -10.84 20.20
CA MET A 217 33.84 -11.33 18.80
C MET A 217 32.77 -10.71 17.94
N ARG A 218 31.55 -10.58 18.46
CA ARG A 218 30.44 -9.94 17.73
C ARG A 218 30.68 -8.45 17.54
N GLN A 219 31.20 -7.77 18.53
CA GLN A 219 31.56 -6.36 18.46
C GLN A 219 32.50 -6.09 17.29
N THR A 220 33.63 -6.84 17.22
CA THR A 220 34.60 -6.71 16.15
C THR A 220 33.98 -6.98 14.79
N ALA A 221 33.19 -8.05 14.65
CA ALA A 221 32.50 -8.41 13.41
C ALA A 221 31.49 -7.33 12.98
N LEU A 222 30.71 -6.75 13.91
CA LEU A 222 29.74 -5.70 13.62
C LEU A 222 30.42 -4.39 13.21
N ILE A 223 31.52 -4.01 13.87
CA ILE A 223 32.29 -2.80 13.51
C ILE A 223 32.83 -2.93 12.09
N VAL A 224 33.40 -4.08 11.71
CA VAL A 224 33.88 -4.34 10.36
C VAL A 224 32.72 -4.30 9.35
N LEU A 225 31.58 -4.90 9.66
CA LEU A 225 30.38 -4.87 8.80
C LEU A 225 29.87 -3.45 8.61
N MET A 226 29.73 -2.69 9.68
CA MET A 226 29.29 -1.28 9.65
C MET A 226 30.22 -0.43 8.79
N ALA A 227 31.53 -0.57 8.98
CA ALA A 227 32.52 0.14 8.17
C ALA A 227 32.39 -0.16 6.68
N GLN A 228 32.27 -1.44 6.30
CA GLN A 228 32.12 -1.84 4.90
C GLN A 228 30.79 -1.44 4.25
N THR A 229 29.75 -1.20 5.04
CA THR A 229 28.48 -0.65 4.53
C THR A 229 28.49 0.87 4.39
N GLY A 230 29.58 1.53 4.78
CA GLY A 230 29.74 2.98 4.71
C GLY A 230 29.20 3.74 5.92
N SER A 231 28.91 3.04 7.03
CA SER A 231 28.51 3.65 8.30
C SER A 231 29.72 4.08 9.13
N PHE A 232 29.53 5.07 9.98
CA PHE A 232 30.41 5.33 11.11
C PHE A 232 30.33 4.19 12.11
N VAL A 233 31.36 4.03 12.95
CA VAL A 233 31.53 2.86 13.83
C VAL A 233 31.68 3.26 15.30
N PRO A 234 31.18 2.43 16.24
CA PRO A 234 31.30 2.65 17.67
C PRO A 234 32.70 2.36 18.18
N ALA A 235 33.63 3.29 17.99
CA ALA A 235 35.02 3.20 18.44
C ALA A 235 35.58 4.60 18.68
N ASP A 236 36.76 4.71 19.28
CA ASP A 236 37.53 5.95 19.34
C ASP A 236 38.29 6.18 18.01
N SER A 237 38.85 5.12 17.45
CA SER A 237 39.39 5.11 16.10
C SER A 237 39.31 3.69 15.49
N ALA A 238 39.21 3.62 14.16
CA ALA A 238 39.16 2.36 13.45
C ALA A 238 39.84 2.42 12.09
N ASN A 239 40.84 1.56 11.87
CA ASN A 239 41.42 1.24 10.56
C ASN A 239 40.97 -0.17 10.19
N ILE A 240 40.28 -0.31 9.08
CA ILE A 240 39.61 -1.57 8.72
C ILE A 240 39.93 -1.91 7.26
N CYS A 241 40.60 -3.05 7.07
CA CYS A 241 40.75 -3.56 5.72
C CYS A 241 39.45 -4.14 5.19
N ILE A 242 39.31 -4.12 3.87
CA ILE A 242 38.21 -4.79 3.18
C ILE A 242 38.35 -6.30 3.37
N VAL A 243 37.29 -6.93 3.87
CA VAL A 243 37.23 -8.40 4.05
C VAL A 243 36.16 -8.99 3.14
N ASP A 244 36.44 -10.16 2.60
CA ASP A 244 35.51 -10.87 1.70
C ASP A 244 34.36 -11.56 2.45
N ARG A 245 34.61 -11.91 3.72
CA ARG A 245 33.66 -12.70 4.49
C ARG A 245 33.79 -12.45 5.99
N ILE A 246 32.66 -12.37 6.67
CA ILE A 246 32.53 -12.37 8.13
C ILE A 246 31.74 -13.62 8.50
N CYS A 247 32.33 -14.51 9.31
CA CYS A 247 31.69 -15.75 9.73
C CYS A 247 31.83 -15.95 11.23
N LEU A 248 30.72 -16.10 11.93
CA LEU A 248 30.65 -16.41 13.36
C LEU A 248 30.05 -17.81 13.54
N LEU A 249 30.83 -18.75 14.06
CA LEU A 249 30.38 -20.12 14.33
C LEU A 249 30.09 -20.27 15.83
N TYR A 250 28.90 -20.75 16.13
CA TYR A 250 28.53 -21.16 17.49
C TYR A 250 28.58 -22.67 17.58
N THR A 251 29.63 -23.19 18.21
CA THR A 251 29.62 -24.55 18.72
C THR A 251 29.31 -24.46 20.22
N SER A 252 28.08 -24.75 20.62
CA SER A 252 27.86 -25.09 22.02
C SER A 252 28.56 -26.42 22.29
N PRO A 253 29.44 -26.55 23.30
CA PRO A 253 29.86 -27.86 23.74
C PRO A 253 28.62 -28.59 24.24
N SER A 254 28.29 -29.71 23.58
CA SER A 254 27.29 -30.69 24.02
C SER A 254 27.65 -31.26 25.38
#